data_5627478a8af3e81e322d43d47886183a
#
_entry.id   5627478a8af3e81e322d43d47886183a
#
_cell.length_a   1.000
_cell.length_b   1.000
_cell.length_c   1.000
_cell.angle_alpha   90.00
_cell.angle_beta   90.00
_cell.angle_gamma   90.00
#
_symmetry.space_group_name_H-M   'P 1'
#
loop_
_entity.id
_entity.type
_entity.pdbx_description
1 polymer ?
#
loop_
_entity_poly.entity_id
_entity_poly.type
_entity_poly.pdbx_seq_one_letter_code
_entity_poly.pdbx_strand_id
1 'polypeptide(L)'
;MLFIYILELENKKYYVGKTTNPNYRLEQHFNNSGSQWTKKYKPIKILELIPHCDDYDEDKYTRMYMDKYGINNVRGGAFCEEILEENTMKMLEKMSKSTQNKCFNCGQESHFAKDCKKYKQPENVNDCLKFIENYIQEKKALESINPRFTYEACMNPSPGETDRRVMGWGGTQQQIVKEEEDRAKKQKEINENCLPLFNAFYQAIKFMNE
;
A
#
# COMPACT_ATOMS: atom_id res chain seq x y z
N MET A 1 32.02 -13.83 -9.26
CA MET A 1 31.76 -12.40 -9.01
C MET A 1 30.30 -12.14 -9.30
N LEU A 2 29.57 -11.50 -8.38
CA LEU A 2 28.17 -11.16 -8.56
C LEU A 2 28.05 -9.72 -9.11
N PHE A 3 27.14 -9.53 -10.05
CA PHE A 3 26.85 -8.25 -10.67
C PHE A 3 25.37 -7.90 -10.45
N ILE A 4 25.09 -6.64 -10.21
CA ILE A 4 23.76 -6.05 -10.36
C ILE A 4 23.70 -5.32 -11.69
N TYR A 5 22.65 -5.56 -12.45
CA TYR A 5 22.40 -4.87 -13.71
C TYR A 5 21.07 -4.14 -13.64
N ILE A 6 21.02 -2.97 -14.26
CA ILE A 6 19.85 -2.15 -14.34
C ILE A 6 19.51 -1.91 -15.80
N LEU A 7 18.28 -2.25 -16.18
CA LEU A 7 17.76 -2.08 -17.52
C LEU A 7 16.76 -0.93 -17.57
N GLU A 8 16.88 -0.06 -18.55
CA GLU A 8 15.79 0.82 -18.98
C GLU A 8 14.94 0.07 -19.98
N LEU A 9 13.62 0.09 -19.74
CA LEU A 9 12.62 -0.59 -20.54
C LEU A 9 11.71 0.43 -21.22
N GLU A 10 10.87 -0.03 -22.14
CA GLU A 10 9.82 0.78 -22.74
C GLU A 10 8.92 1.46 -21.68
N ASN A 11 8.28 2.57 -22.04
CA ASN A 11 7.35 3.32 -21.21
C ASN A 11 7.95 3.81 -19.88
N LYS A 12 9.26 4.13 -19.86
CA LYS A 12 9.97 4.58 -18.65
C LYS A 12 9.85 3.57 -17.50
N LYS A 13 9.87 2.29 -17.82
CA LYS A 13 9.96 1.21 -16.85
C LYS A 13 11.42 0.79 -16.67
N TYR A 14 11.70 0.17 -15.53
CA TYR A 14 13.05 -0.24 -15.15
C TYR A 14 13.03 -1.64 -14.57
N TYR A 15 14.12 -2.35 -14.75
CA TYR A 15 14.32 -3.67 -14.15
C TYR A 15 15.70 -3.75 -13.52
N VAL A 16 15.74 -4.21 -12.29
CA VAL A 16 16.98 -4.51 -11.55
C VAL A 16 17.09 -6.02 -11.39
N GLY A 17 18.24 -6.56 -11.67
CA GLY A 17 18.48 -7.99 -11.50
C GLY A 17 19.93 -8.29 -11.13
N LYS A 18 20.17 -9.50 -10.64
CA LYS A 18 21.50 -9.99 -10.31
C LYS A 18 21.93 -11.15 -11.20
N THR A 19 23.23 -11.28 -11.43
CA THR A 19 23.81 -12.38 -12.19
C THR A 19 25.29 -12.57 -11.93
N THR A 20 25.76 -13.79 -12.06
CA THR A 20 27.22 -14.11 -12.13
C THR A 20 27.74 -14.11 -13.56
N ASN A 21 26.85 -14.17 -14.55
CA ASN A 21 27.18 -14.15 -15.98
C ASN A 21 26.37 -13.05 -16.70
N PRO A 22 26.88 -11.81 -16.74
CA PRO A 22 26.17 -10.68 -17.32
C PRO A 22 25.81 -10.87 -18.80
N ASN A 23 26.75 -11.35 -19.62
CA ASN A 23 26.52 -11.50 -21.07
C ASN A 23 25.31 -12.40 -21.35
N TYR A 24 25.30 -13.59 -20.76
CA TYR A 24 24.21 -14.54 -20.94
C TYR A 24 22.88 -13.99 -20.41
N ARG A 25 22.88 -13.38 -19.22
CA ARG A 25 21.64 -12.91 -18.59
C ARG A 25 21.03 -11.70 -19.32
N LEU A 26 21.86 -10.79 -19.77
CA LEU A 26 21.41 -9.62 -20.54
C LEU A 26 20.86 -10.06 -21.89
N GLU A 27 21.55 -10.98 -22.59
CA GLU A 27 21.06 -11.54 -23.84
C GLU A 27 19.67 -12.19 -23.69
N GLN A 28 19.42 -12.93 -22.60
CA GLN A 28 18.09 -13.48 -22.31
C GLN A 28 17.02 -12.39 -22.22
N HIS A 29 17.30 -11.24 -21.58
CA HIS A 29 16.35 -10.15 -21.47
C HIS A 29 16.04 -9.52 -22.84
N PHE A 30 17.06 -9.26 -23.65
CA PHE A 30 16.90 -8.69 -24.99
C PHE A 30 16.22 -9.65 -25.98
N ASN A 31 16.36 -10.97 -25.77
CA ASN A 31 15.71 -12.01 -26.59
C ASN A 31 14.35 -12.45 -26.07
N ASN A 32 13.66 -11.66 -25.22
CA ASN A 32 12.36 -11.95 -24.64
C ASN A 32 12.28 -13.22 -23.78
N SER A 33 13.41 -13.75 -23.30
CA SER A 33 13.46 -14.93 -22.40
C SER A 33 13.62 -14.53 -20.92
N GLY A 34 13.61 -13.24 -20.59
CA GLY A 34 13.80 -12.71 -19.26
C GLY A 34 12.56 -12.83 -18.35
N SER A 35 12.46 -11.93 -17.38
CA SER A 35 11.31 -11.85 -16.45
C SER A 35 10.03 -11.45 -17.17
N GLN A 36 8.86 -11.69 -16.54
CA GLN A 36 7.57 -11.25 -17.09
C GLN A 36 7.54 -9.74 -17.31
N TRP A 37 8.14 -8.97 -16.41
CA TRP A 37 8.23 -7.51 -16.54
C TRP A 37 9.01 -7.07 -17.76
N THR A 38 10.17 -7.71 -18.06
CA THR A 38 10.97 -7.41 -19.25
C THR A 38 10.39 -7.98 -20.55
N LYS A 39 9.50 -8.98 -20.45
CA LYS A 39 8.71 -9.45 -21.60
C LYS A 39 7.59 -8.45 -21.94
N LYS A 40 6.97 -7.87 -20.95
CA LYS A 40 5.89 -6.88 -21.12
C LYS A 40 6.41 -5.53 -21.60
N TYR A 41 7.53 -5.08 -21.04
CA TYR A 41 8.21 -3.84 -21.39
C TYR A 41 9.59 -4.19 -21.90
N LYS A 42 9.81 -4.08 -23.20
CA LYS A 42 11.07 -4.52 -23.83
C LYS A 42 12.25 -3.69 -23.35
N PRO A 43 13.41 -4.31 -23.08
CA PRO A 43 14.63 -3.59 -22.79
C PRO A 43 15.07 -2.68 -23.92
N ILE A 44 15.38 -1.42 -23.58
CA ILE A 44 15.92 -0.42 -24.50
C ILE A 44 17.44 -0.39 -24.41
N LYS A 45 17.94 -0.29 -23.16
CA LYS A 45 19.39 -0.25 -22.90
C LYS A 45 19.73 -0.68 -21.49
N ILE A 46 20.98 -0.97 -21.31
CA ILE A 46 21.59 -1.20 -19.99
C ILE A 46 21.96 0.18 -19.43
N LEU A 47 21.43 0.54 -18.25
CA LEU A 47 21.80 1.78 -17.57
C LEU A 47 23.07 1.62 -16.76
N GLU A 48 23.15 0.56 -15.98
CA GLU A 48 24.28 0.31 -15.08
C GLU A 48 24.57 -1.20 -15.02
N LEU A 49 25.85 -1.53 -14.84
CA LEU A 49 26.34 -2.86 -14.53
C LEU A 49 27.34 -2.71 -13.38
N ILE A 50 26.96 -3.14 -12.19
CA ILE A 50 27.70 -2.92 -10.95
C ILE A 50 28.36 -4.24 -10.53
N PRO A 51 29.69 -4.34 -10.51
CA PRO A 51 30.40 -5.53 -10.07
C PRO A 51 30.58 -5.55 -8.55
N HIS A 52 31.04 -6.69 -8.04
CA HIS A 52 31.38 -6.92 -6.63
C HIS A 52 30.21 -6.71 -5.66
N CYS A 53 29.00 -7.07 -6.09
CA CYS A 53 27.80 -7.01 -5.28
C CYS A 53 27.63 -8.27 -4.41
N ASP A 54 26.81 -8.14 -3.37
CA ASP A 54 26.36 -9.24 -2.53
C ASP A 54 24.91 -9.70 -2.85
N ASP A 55 24.43 -10.72 -2.15
CA ASP A 55 23.11 -11.30 -2.40
C ASP A 55 21.95 -10.38 -2.02
N TYR A 56 22.16 -9.37 -1.17
CA TYR A 56 21.16 -8.42 -0.72
C TYR A 56 21.10 -7.15 -1.59
N ASP A 57 22.13 -6.92 -2.39
CA ASP A 57 22.24 -5.70 -3.20
C ASP A 57 21.13 -5.61 -4.26
N GLU A 58 20.58 -6.72 -4.75
CA GLU A 58 19.49 -6.69 -5.71
C GLU A 58 18.25 -5.95 -5.16
N ASP A 59 17.82 -6.29 -3.94
CA ASP A 59 16.68 -5.63 -3.29
C ASP A 59 17.00 -4.18 -2.89
N LYS A 60 18.22 -3.91 -2.46
CA LYS A 60 18.70 -2.57 -2.15
C LYS A 60 18.64 -1.66 -3.37
N TYR A 61 19.22 -2.08 -4.50
CA TYR A 61 19.19 -1.31 -5.75
C TYR A 61 17.78 -1.20 -6.31
N THR A 62 16.96 -2.24 -6.21
CA THR A 62 15.55 -2.18 -6.63
C THR A 62 14.81 -1.07 -5.89
N ARG A 63 14.94 -0.99 -4.56
CA ARG A 63 14.32 0.07 -3.75
C ARG A 63 14.91 1.46 -4.05
N MET A 64 16.24 1.58 -4.22
CA MET A 64 16.86 2.84 -4.63
C MET A 64 16.30 3.36 -5.96
N TYR A 65 16.10 2.47 -6.93
CA TYR A 65 15.51 2.82 -8.22
C TYR A 65 14.01 3.11 -8.12
N MET A 66 13.27 2.40 -7.22
CA MET A 66 11.87 2.72 -6.89
C MET A 66 11.74 4.13 -6.28
N ASP A 67 12.65 4.53 -5.41
CA ASP A 67 12.69 5.88 -4.82
C ASP A 67 12.95 6.94 -5.89
N LYS A 68 13.79 6.64 -6.89
CA LYS A 68 14.16 7.57 -7.95
C LYS A 68 13.10 7.71 -9.05
N TYR A 69 12.49 6.59 -9.47
CA TYR A 69 11.62 6.52 -10.65
C TYR A 69 10.16 6.19 -10.32
N GLY A 70 9.86 5.93 -9.05
CA GLY A 70 8.54 5.55 -8.56
C GLY A 70 8.33 4.03 -8.50
N ILE A 71 7.65 3.57 -7.44
CA ILE A 71 7.43 2.16 -7.13
C ILE A 71 6.76 1.40 -8.28
N ASN A 72 5.82 2.06 -8.99
CA ASN A 72 5.08 1.44 -10.10
C ASN A 72 5.90 1.29 -11.40
N ASN A 73 7.11 1.85 -11.44
CA ASN A 73 7.94 1.87 -12.65
C ASN A 73 9.15 0.94 -12.56
N VAL A 74 9.42 0.35 -11.39
CA VAL A 74 10.60 -0.47 -11.17
C VAL A 74 10.20 -1.85 -10.66
N ARG A 75 10.86 -2.89 -11.18
CA ARG A 75 10.75 -4.27 -10.69
C ARG A 75 12.13 -4.89 -10.56
N GLY A 76 12.25 -5.84 -9.63
CA GLY A 76 13.49 -6.58 -9.39
C GLY A 76 13.49 -7.26 -8.04
N GLY A 77 14.45 -8.16 -7.79
CA GLY A 77 14.59 -8.86 -6.54
C GLY A 77 13.30 -9.51 -6.04
N ALA A 78 12.98 -9.29 -4.78
CA ALA A 78 11.73 -9.75 -4.16
C ALA A 78 10.47 -9.06 -4.74
N PHE A 79 10.60 -7.97 -5.50
CA PHE A 79 9.50 -7.17 -6.04
C PHE A 79 9.37 -7.37 -7.57
N CYS A 80 9.34 -8.61 -8.03
CA CYS A 80 9.32 -8.96 -9.46
C CYS A 80 7.91 -9.14 -10.05
N GLU A 81 6.87 -9.12 -9.24
CA GLU A 81 5.47 -9.24 -9.66
C GLU A 81 5.05 -8.07 -10.55
N GLU A 82 4.24 -8.35 -11.58
CA GLU A 82 3.77 -7.32 -12.50
C GLU A 82 2.92 -6.25 -11.79
N ILE A 83 2.03 -6.70 -10.90
CA ILE A 83 1.19 -5.86 -10.05
C ILE A 83 1.54 -6.21 -8.60
N LEU A 84 2.09 -5.24 -7.88
CA LEU A 84 2.39 -5.41 -6.47
C LEU A 84 1.11 -5.34 -5.65
N GLU A 85 0.99 -6.21 -4.65
CA GLU A 85 -0.11 -6.16 -3.69
C GLU A 85 -0.14 -4.83 -2.91
N GLU A 86 -1.32 -4.42 -2.50
CA GLU A 86 -1.53 -3.16 -1.76
C GLU A 86 -0.70 -3.09 -0.47
N ASN A 87 -0.58 -4.21 0.25
CA ASN A 87 0.23 -4.27 1.46
C ASN A 87 1.73 -4.09 1.17
N THR A 88 2.22 -4.68 0.08
CA THR A 88 3.60 -4.51 -0.39
C THR A 88 3.86 -3.06 -0.81
N MET A 89 2.91 -2.42 -1.49
CA MET A 89 3.00 -1.01 -1.85
C MET A 89 3.09 -0.10 -0.62
N LYS A 90 2.21 -0.28 0.37
CA LYS A 90 2.25 0.46 1.64
C LYS A 90 3.57 0.27 2.40
N MET A 91 4.10 -0.96 2.39
CA MET A 91 5.39 -1.27 3.01
C MET A 91 6.54 -0.53 2.30
N LEU A 92 6.59 -0.57 0.96
CA LEU A 92 7.60 0.11 0.16
C LEU A 92 7.55 1.64 0.35
N GLU A 93 6.35 2.24 0.38
CA GLU A 93 6.16 3.66 0.67
C GLU A 93 6.67 4.03 2.07
N LYS A 94 6.41 3.19 3.08
CA LYS A 94 6.93 3.39 4.43
C LYS A 94 8.46 3.30 4.47
N MET A 95 9.04 2.33 3.76
CA MET A 95 10.49 2.18 3.63
C MET A 95 11.12 3.40 2.95
N SER A 96 10.51 3.90 1.87
CA SER A 96 10.94 5.10 1.15
C SER A 96 10.92 6.33 2.06
N LYS A 97 9.85 6.55 2.83
CA LYS A 97 9.78 7.62 3.82
C LYS A 97 10.89 7.50 4.88
N SER A 98 11.20 6.27 5.32
CA SER A 98 12.29 6.03 6.28
C SER A 98 13.65 6.40 5.70
N THR A 99 13.95 5.97 4.49
CA THR A 99 15.22 6.24 3.80
C THR A 99 15.42 7.74 3.56
N GLN A 100 14.34 8.47 3.30
CA GLN A 100 14.34 9.92 3.05
C GLN A 100 14.18 10.76 4.33
N ASN A 101 14.18 10.16 5.52
CA ASN A 101 13.92 10.82 6.81
C ASN A 101 12.61 11.62 6.85
N LYS A 102 11.59 11.13 6.15
CA LYS A 102 10.27 11.73 6.11
C LYS A 102 9.35 11.21 7.21
N CYS A 103 8.47 12.06 7.68
CA CYS A 103 7.44 11.68 8.62
C CYS A 103 6.56 10.56 8.04
N PHE A 104 6.40 9.44 8.76
CA PHE A 104 5.57 8.32 8.30
C PHE A 104 4.10 8.68 8.14
N ASN A 105 3.61 9.66 8.89
CA ASN A 105 2.21 10.09 8.85
C ASN A 105 1.94 11.04 7.67
N CYS A 106 2.65 12.17 7.57
CA CYS A 106 2.35 13.21 6.58
C CYS A 106 3.35 13.27 5.40
N GLY A 107 4.48 12.55 5.46
CA GLY A 107 5.49 12.54 4.40
C GLY A 107 6.41 13.76 4.35
N GLN A 108 6.29 14.72 5.27
CA GLN A 108 7.16 15.90 5.34
C GLN A 108 8.49 15.58 6.02
N GLU A 109 9.55 16.32 5.67
CA GLU A 109 10.92 16.11 6.17
C GLU A 109 11.22 16.81 7.50
N SER A 110 10.34 17.73 7.95
CA SER A 110 10.61 18.64 9.06
C SER A 110 10.44 18.03 10.46
N HIS A 111 9.89 16.81 10.57
CA HIS A 111 9.58 16.19 11.86
C HIS A 111 9.39 14.67 11.73
N PHE A 112 9.46 13.96 12.87
CA PHE A 112 9.11 12.51 12.94
C PHE A 112 7.62 12.29 13.22
N ALA A 113 7.15 11.06 13.02
CA ALA A 113 5.75 10.70 13.19
C ALA A 113 5.17 11.07 14.57
N LYS A 114 5.96 10.96 15.65
CA LYS A 114 5.57 11.33 17.01
C LYS A 114 5.29 12.83 17.19
N ASP A 115 5.95 13.67 16.40
CA ASP A 115 5.83 15.14 16.46
C ASP A 115 4.94 15.69 15.36
N CYS A 116 4.22 14.79 14.64
CA CYS A 116 3.41 15.14 13.50
C CYS A 116 2.11 15.83 13.92
N LYS A 117 2.02 17.13 13.71
CA LYS A 117 0.82 17.91 14.03
C LYS A 117 -0.42 17.51 13.23
N LYS A 118 -0.24 16.98 12.01
CA LYS A 118 -1.35 16.54 11.15
C LYS A 118 -2.07 15.31 11.69
N TYR A 119 -1.34 14.46 12.44
CA TYR A 119 -1.86 13.21 13.02
C TYR A 119 -1.56 13.13 14.52
N LYS A 120 -1.45 14.28 15.20
CA LYS A 120 -1.28 14.29 16.66
C LYS A 120 -2.52 13.63 17.26
N GLN A 121 -2.30 12.66 18.14
CA GLN A 121 -3.41 12.10 18.91
C GLN A 121 -4.01 13.20 19.76
N PRO A 122 -5.34 13.29 19.84
CA PRO A 122 -5.99 14.30 20.65
C PRO A 122 -5.60 14.14 22.12
N GLU A 123 -5.22 15.25 22.76
CA GLU A 123 -4.78 15.29 24.15
C GLU A 123 -5.91 15.73 25.10
N ASN A 124 -6.99 16.27 24.56
CA ASN A 124 -8.16 16.73 25.31
C ASN A 124 -9.44 16.66 24.46
N VAL A 125 -10.59 16.92 25.10
CA VAL A 125 -11.91 16.84 24.44
C VAL A 125 -12.01 17.75 23.22
N ASN A 126 -11.48 18.97 23.30
CA ASN A 126 -11.56 19.92 22.18
C ASN A 126 -10.72 19.45 20.98
N ASP A 127 -9.57 18.82 21.21
CA ASP A 127 -8.77 18.25 20.13
C ASP A 127 -9.45 17.04 19.51
N CYS A 128 -10.15 16.22 20.34
CA CYS A 128 -10.98 15.13 19.83
C CYS A 128 -12.10 15.64 18.92
N LEU A 129 -12.80 16.69 19.33
CA LEU A 129 -13.88 17.28 18.54
C LEU A 129 -13.36 17.84 17.22
N LYS A 130 -12.26 18.59 17.24
CA LYS A 130 -11.60 19.08 16.00
C LYS A 130 -11.14 17.95 15.09
N PHE A 131 -10.60 16.86 15.66
CA PHE A 131 -10.23 15.69 14.87
C PHE A 131 -11.44 15.07 14.18
N ILE A 132 -12.55 14.93 14.91
CA ILE A 132 -13.83 14.38 14.40
C ILE A 132 -14.37 15.28 13.29
N GLU A 133 -14.42 16.59 13.51
CA GLU A 133 -14.87 17.57 12.51
C GLU A 133 -14.04 17.49 11.22
N ASN A 134 -12.71 17.49 11.34
CA ASN A 134 -11.81 17.37 10.19
C ASN A 134 -12.01 16.05 9.45
N TYR A 135 -12.16 14.94 10.19
CA TYR A 135 -12.41 13.63 9.61
C TYR A 135 -13.72 13.58 8.84
N ILE A 136 -14.79 14.16 9.39
CA ILE A 136 -16.09 14.26 8.71
C ILE A 136 -15.98 15.11 7.44
N GLN A 137 -15.26 16.22 7.48
CA GLN A 137 -15.04 17.07 6.30
C GLN A 137 -14.26 16.35 5.20
N GLU A 138 -13.17 15.66 5.56
CA GLU A 138 -12.40 14.86 4.60
C GLU A 138 -13.25 13.75 3.96
N LYS A 139 -14.11 13.08 4.74
CA LYS A 139 -14.99 12.03 4.24
C LYS A 139 -16.10 12.57 3.33
N LYS A 140 -16.71 13.69 3.68
CA LYS A 140 -17.69 14.36 2.81
C LYS A 140 -17.09 14.78 1.47
N ALA A 141 -15.84 15.26 1.48
CA ALA A 141 -15.12 15.56 0.24
C ALA A 141 -14.88 14.30 -0.61
N LEU A 142 -14.58 13.15 0.01
CA LEU A 142 -14.43 11.86 -0.68
C LEU A 142 -15.76 11.31 -1.20
N GLU A 143 -16.87 11.49 -0.47
CA GLU A 143 -18.22 11.11 -0.89
C GLU A 143 -18.65 11.85 -2.16
N SER A 144 -18.24 13.11 -2.30
CA SER A 144 -18.49 13.88 -3.53
C SER A 144 -17.79 13.30 -4.77
N ILE A 145 -16.69 12.55 -4.55
CA ILE A 145 -15.90 11.91 -5.61
C ILE A 145 -16.35 10.46 -5.82
N ASN A 146 -16.79 9.76 -4.77
CA ASN A 146 -17.24 8.38 -4.84
C ASN A 146 -18.50 8.14 -3.98
N PRO A 147 -19.69 8.17 -4.58
CA PRO A 147 -20.99 8.11 -3.87
C PRO A 147 -21.27 6.78 -3.14
N ARG A 148 -20.38 5.79 -3.22
CA ARG A 148 -20.50 4.53 -2.46
C ARG A 148 -20.04 4.62 -1.00
N PHE A 149 -19.40 5.73 -0.61
CA PHE A 149 -18.95 6.00 0.76
C PHE A 149 -19.88 7.03 1.41
N THR A 150 -20.95 6.58 2.03
CA THR A 150 -21.81 7.47 2.83
C THR A 150 -21.50 7.32 4.31
N TYR A 151 -21.45 8.45 5.04
CA TYR A 151 -21.34 8.50 6.50
C TYR A 151 -22.44 7.64 7.18
N GLU A 152 -23.63 7.60 6.59
CA GLU A 152 -24.75 6.77 7.06
C GLU A 152 -24.44 5.27 6.98
N ALA A 153 -23.69 4.81 5.97
CA ALA A 153 -23.26 3.41 5.87
C ALA A 153 -22.27 3.01 6.97
N CYS A 154 -21.47 3.97 7.48
CA CYS A 154 -20.55 3.73 8.58
C CYS A 154 -21.24 3.72 9.95
N MET A 155 -22.25 4.60 10.14
CA MET A 155 -22.93 4.78 11.43
C MET A 155 -24.13 3.86 11.60
N ASN A 156 -24.74 3.41 10.52
CA ASN A 156 -25.84 2.44 10.50
C ASN A 156 -25.51 1.30 9.55
N PRO A 157 -24.64 0.34 9.94
CA PRO A 157 -24.55 -0.91 9.19
C PRO A 157 -25.94 -1.54 9.22
N SER A 158 -26.52 -1.69 8.02
CA SER A 158 -27.89 -2.20 7.86
C SER A 158 -28.10 -3.47 8.70
N PRO A 159 -29.07 -3.51 9.62
CA PRO A 159 -29.32 -4.67 10.48
C PRO A 159 -29.88 -5.88 9.73
N GLY A 160 -29.81 -5.91 8.42
CA GLY A 160 -30.61 -6.79 7.59
C GLY A 160 -30.02 -8.17 7.24
N GLU A 161 -28.77 -8.47 7.55
CA GLU A 161 -28.16 -9.72 7.06
C GLU A 161 -27.84 -10.77 8.13
N THR A 162 -27.98 -10.46 9.41
CA THR A 162 -27.74 -11.45 10.49
C THR A 162 -28.90 -12.42 10.70
N ASP A 163 -30.10 -12.08 10.24
CA ASP A 163 -31.31 -12.85 10.55
C ASP A 163 -31.62 -14.02 9.57
N ARG A 164 -30.99 -14.06 8.40
CA ARG A 164 -31.25 -15.15 7.42
C ARG A 164 -30.73 -16.51 7.82
N ARG A 165 -29.76 -16.57 8.75
CA ARG A 165 -29.24 -17.86 9.26
C ARG A 165 -30.25 -18.62 10.14
N VAL A 166 -31.18 -17.93 10.76
CA VAL A 166 -32.19 -18.55 11.65
C VAL A 166 -33.31 -19.23 10.85
N MET A 167 -33.47 -18.86 9.59
CA MET A 167 -34.58 -19.34 8.75
C MET A 167 -34.26 -20.50 7.82
N GLY A 168 -33.15 -21.23 8.00
CA GLY A 168 -32.92 -22.56 7.39
C GLY A 168 -32.84 -22.57 5.85
N TRP A 169 -32.38 -21.52 5.20
CA TRP A 169 -32.17 -21.52 3.76
C TRP A 169 -30.78 -22.09 3.45
N GLY A 170 -30.74 -23.34 3.05
CA GLY A 170 -29.54 -24.07 2.65
C GLY A 170 -28.98 -23.55 1.33
N GLY A 171 -28.05 -22.60 1.41
CA GLY A 171 -27.17 -22.28 0.30
C GLY A 171 -26.14 -23.38 0.06
N THR A 172 -25.67 -23.54 -1.19
CA THR A 172 -24.54 -24.44 -1.45
C THR A 172 -23.30 -23.98 -0.69
N GLN A 173 -22.39 -24.92 -0.38
CA GLN A 173 -21.16 -24.62 0.36
C GLN A 173 -20.35 -23.47 -0.29
N GLN A 174 -20.38 -23.37 -1.61
CA GLN A 174 -19.76 -22.27 -2.38
C GLN A 174 -20.44 -20.92 -2.14
N GLN A 175 -21.75 -20.87 -1.94
CA GLN A 175 -22.48 -19.64 -1.63
C GLN A 175 -22.16 -19.16 -0.21
N ILE A 176 -22.03 -20.08 0.74
CA ILE A 176 -21.67 -19.75 2.13
C ILE A 176 -20.25 -19.16 2.21
N VAL A 177 -19.28 -19.79 1.51
CA VAL A 177 -17.89 -19.29 1.48
C VAL A 177 -17.83 -17.90 0.85
N LYS A 178 -18.53 -17.68 -0.26
CA LYS A 178 -18.58 -16.37 -0.91
C LYS A 178 -19.20 -15.27 -0.04
N GLU A 179 -20.28 -15.61 0.69
CA GLU A 179 -20.89 -14.67 1.65
C GLU A 179 -19.96 -14.36 2.83
N GLU A 180 -19.13 -15.30 3.28
CA GLU A 180 -18.15 -15.08 4.34
C GLU A 180 -16.99 -14.21 3.86
N GLU A 181 -16.52 -14.42 2.64
CA GLU A 181 -15.50 -13.55 2.01
C GLU A 181 -16.01 -12.12 1.82
N ASP A 182 -17.22 -11.95 1.33
CA ASP A 182 -17.86 -10.64 1.14
C ASP A 182 -18.07 -9.91 2.48
N ARG A 183 -18.42 -10.65 3.56
CA ARG A 183 -18.52 -10.11 4.92
C ARG A 183 -17.18 -9.68 5.46
N ALA A 184 -16.15 -10.52 5.32
CA ALA A 184 -14.79 -10.21 5.76
C ALA A 184 -14.26 -8.97 5.06
N LYS A 185 -14.52 -8.84 3.75
CA LYS A 185 -14.15 -7.67 2.96
C LYS A 185 -14.86 -6.40 3.43
N LYS A 186 -16.18 -6.49 3.65
CA LYS A 186 -17.00 -5.38 4.16
C LYS A 186 -16.59 -4.96 5.58
N GLN A 187 -16.28 -5.94 6.47
CA GLN A 187 -15.79 -5.66 7.81
C GLN A 187 -14.42 -4.98 7.81
N LYS A 188 -13.54 -5.41 6.91
CA LYS A 188 -12.23 -4.78 6.71
C LYS A 188 -12.40 -3.32 6.26
N GLU A 189 -13.26 -3.07 5.30
CA GLU A 189 -13.57 -1.73 4.78
C GLU A 189 -14.16 -0.82 5.89
N ILE A 190 -15.07 -1.34 6.73
CA ILE A 190 -15.61 -0.63 7.91
C ILE A 190 -14.48 -0.30 8.89
N ASN A 191 -13.61 -1.25 9.20
CA ASN A 191 -12.51 -1.02 10.13
C ASN A 191 -11.53 0.05 9.62
N GLU A 192 -11.16 0.00 8.34
CA GLU A 192 -10.24 0.97 7.74
C GLU A 192 -10.82 2.38 7.69
N ASN A 193 -12.12 2.51 7.44
CA ASN A 193 -12.78 3.80 7.24
C ASN A 193 -13.42 4.39 8.50
N CYS A 194 -13.94 3.55 9.40
CA CYS A 194 -14.69 4.02 10.56
C CYS A 194 -13.91 3.92 11.88
N LEU A 195 -12.94 3.03 11.99
CA LEU A 195 -12.17 2.83 13.23
C LEU A 195 -11.48 4.10 13.75
N PRO A 196 -10.88 4.97 12.92
CA PRO A 196 -10.30 6.23 13.39
C PRO A 196 -11.33 7.14 14.07
N LEU A 197 -12.54 7.19 13.51
CA LEU A 197 -13.65 8.00 14.06
C LEU A 197 -14.12 7.43 15.41
N PHE A 198 -14.33 6.12 15.51
CA PHE A 198 -14.70 5.46 16.77
C PHE A 198 -13.65 5.66 17.86
N ASN A 199 -12.35 5.55 17.50
CA ASN A 199 -11.27 5.81 18.44
C ASN A 199 -11.28 7.26 18.94
N ALA A 200 -11.53 8.24 18.07
CA ALA A 200 -11.64 9.65 18.48
C ALA A 200 -12.83 9.89 19.40
N PHE A 201 -14.00 9.30 19.12
CA PHE A 201 -15.15 9.36 20.03
C PHE A 201 -14.87 8.71 21.38
N TYR A 202 -14.25 7.54 21.38
CA TYR A 202 -13.87 6.85 22.63
C TYR A 202 -12.93 7.70 23.49
N GLN A 203 -11.92 8.32 22.88
CA GLN A 203 -11.02 9.22 23.58
C GLN A 203 -11.76 10.46 24.13
N ALA A 204 -12.67 11.04 23.35
CA ALA A 204 -13.47 12.17 23.81
C ALA A 204 -14.32 11.82 25.05
N ILE A 205 -14.97 10.65 25.05
CA ILE A 205 -15.76 10.16 26.18
C ILE A 205 -14.85 9.92 27.41
N LYS A 206 -13.65 9.37 27.20
CA LYS A 206 -12.70 9.15 28.29
C LYS A 206 -12.28 10.45 28.95
N PHE A 207 -11.94 11.49 28.18
CA PHE A 207 -11.57 12.81 28.70
C PHE A 207 -12.73 13.56 29.41
N MET A 208 -13.99 13.26 29.06
CA MET A 208 -15.14 13.84 29.74
C MET A 208 -15.43 13.18 31.11
N ASN A 209 -14.89 11.98 31.34
CA ASN A 209 -15.09 11.23 32.60
C ASN A 209 -13.92 11.31 33.57
N GLU A 210 -12.81 11.95 33.17
CA GLU A 210 -11.66 12.30 34.01
C GLU A 210 -11.79 13.74 34.53
#